data_5f86845b149656958d9d50bb128c4418
#
_entry.id   5f86845b149656958d9d50bb128c4418
#
_cell.length_a   1.000
_cell.length_b   1.000
_cell.length_c   1.000
_cell.angle_alpha   90.00
_cell.angle_beta   90.00
_cell.angle_gamma   90.00
#
_symmetry.space_group_name_H-M   'P 1'
#
loop_
_entity.id
_entity.type
_entity.pdbx_description
1 polymer ?
#
loop_
_entity_poly.entity_id
_entity_poly.type
_entity_poly.pdbx_seq_one_letter_code
_entity_poly.pdbx_strand_id
1 'polypeptide(L)'
;ETTSAEFKQTLETNLFGVFYSCHHAIPHLKKRGGGYIINISSLAGQYAHPGMAAYNASKFGLNGFSEAFMQEVRQDNIKVSCICPGSVNTYFGGDSPSDEKAWQLQPSDIAQVTLDLLRMDPRALPSKVEIRPSKPPGK
;
A
#
# COMPACT_ATOMS: atom_id res chain seq x y z
N GLU A 1 21.20 12.79 -4.98
CA GLU A 1 21.36 11.31 -5.01
C GLU A 1 20.93 10.75 -3.66
N THR A 2 20.20 9.62 -3.66
CA THR A 2 19.81 8.92 -2.43
C THR A 2 21.03 8.35 -1.74
N THR A 3 21.25 8.70 -0.48
CA THR A 3 22.35 8.14 0.33
C THR A 3 22.03 6.69 0.76
N SER A 4 23.06 5.92 1.12
CA SER A 4 22.88 4.57 1.65
C SER A 4 22.03 4.56 2.94
N ALA A 5 22.14 5.59 3.77
CA ALA A 5 21.36 5.73 5.00
C ALA A 5 19.87 5.96 4.70
N GLU A 6 19.55 6.87 3.78
CA GLU A 6 18.16 7.12 3.33
C GLU A 6 17.54 5.90 2.65
N PHE A 7 18.32 5.20 1.82
CA PHE A 7 17.87 3.97 1.18
C PHE A 7 17.49 2.92 2.23
N LYS A 8 18.39 2.68 3.18
CA LYS A 8 18.17 1.73 4.28
C LYS A 8 16.93 2.11 5.10
N GLN A 9 16.83 3.37 5.55
CA GLN A 9 15.72 3.85 6.36
C GLN A 9 14.38 3.71 5.62
N THR A 10 14.35 4.01 4.32
CA THR A 10 13.13 3.86 3.50
C THR A 10 12.66 2.40 3.43
N LEU A 11 13.58 1.46 3.21
CA LEU A 11 13.26 0.04 3.22
C LEU A 11 12.84 -0.46 4.59
N GLU A 12 13.52 -0.05 5.64
CA GLU A 12 13.19 -0.41 7.03
C GLU A 12 11.77 0.04 7.39
N THR A 13 11.40 1.25 7.02
CA THR A 13 10.07 1.79 7.31
C THR A 13 8.99 1.16 6.42
N ASN A 14 9.17 1.22 5.11
CA ASN A 14 8.09 0.93 4.15
C ASN A 14 7.92 -0.56 3.83
N LEU A 15 8.95 -1.38 4.06
CA LEU A 15 8.93 -2.80 3.74
C LEU A 15 9.11 -3.66 4.99
N PHE A 16 10.21 -3.51 5.72
CA PHE A 16 10.48 -4.35 6.89
C PHE A 16 9.46 -4.12 8.01
N GLY A 17 9.08 -2.85 8.26
CA GLY A 17 8.04 -2.52 9.25
C GLY A 17 6.71 -3.18 8.93
N VAL A 18 6.32 -3.22 7.65
CA VAL A 18 5.10 -3.92 7.22
C VAL A 18 5.24 -5.43 7.38
N PHE A 19 6.39 -5.99 6.97
CA PHE A 19 6.66 -7.42 7.18
C PHE A 19 6.54 -7.81 8.65
N TYR A 20 7.19 -7.08 9.56
CA TYR A 20 7.13 -7.37 11.00
C TYR A 20 5.70 -7.26 11.55
N SER A 21 4.96 -6.25 11.14
CA SER A 21 3.56 -6.07 11.54
C SER A 21 2.69 -7.24 11.07
N CYS A 22 2.82 -7.65 9.82
CA CYS A 22 2.11 -8.81 9.27
C CYS A 22 2.51 -10.10 9.98
N HIS A 23 3.82 -10.33 10.16
CA HIS A 23 4.34 -11.53 10.83
C HIS A 23 3.78 -11.70 12.24
N HIS A 24 3.78 -10.62 13.02
CA HIS A 24 3.24 -10.66 14.39
C HIS A 24 1.70 -10.73 14.42
N ALA A 25 0.99 -10.24 13.41
CA ALA A 25 -0.47 -10.32 13.36
C ALA A 25 -0.98 -11.75 13.10
N ILE A 26 -0.25 -12.58 12.35
CA ILE A 26 -0.69 -13.91 11.91
C ILE A 26 -1.14 -14.82 13.04
N PRO A 27 -0.40 -15.05 14.14
CA PRO A 27 -0.85 -15.92 15.21
C PRO A 27 -2.18 -15.48 15.83
N HIS A 28 -2.40 -14.17 15.94
CA HIS A 28 -3.62 -13.60 16.47
C HIS A 28 -4.81 -13.77 15.52
N LEU A 29 -4.58 -13.57 14.22
CA LEU A 29 -5.61 -13.75 13.20
C LEU A 29 -6.00 -15.23 13.07
N LYS A 30 -5.04 -16.15 13.07
CA LYS A 30 -5.32 -17.61 13.09
C LYS A 30 -6.12 -17.99 14.32
N LYS A 31 -5.74 -17.51 15.51
CA LYS A 31 -6.46 -17.81 16.76
C LYS A 31 -7.92 -17.35 16.75
N ARG A 32 -8.22 -16.22 16.08
CA ARG A 32 -9.62 -15.75 15.94
C ARG A 32 -10.38 -16.39 14.77
N GLY A 33 -9.73 -17.24 13.97
CA GLY A 33 -10.36 -17.93 12.83
C GLY A 33 -10.33 -17.16 11.51
N GLY A 34 -9.49 -16.13 11.41
CA GLY A 34 -9.30 -15.36 10.18
C GLY A 34 -9.22 -13.86 10.39
N GLY A 35 -9.09 -13.12 9.30
CA GLY A 35 -9.03 -11.66 9.32
C GLY A 35 -8.69 -11.05 7.98
N TYR A 36 -8.39 -9.74 7.99
CA TYR A 36 -8.03 -9.02 6.79
C TYR A 36 -6.84 -8.10 7.06
N ILE A 37 -5.80 -8.21 6.26
CA ILE A 37 -4.64 -7.33 6.23
C ILE A 37 -4.73 -6.47 4.97
N ILE A 38 -4.65 -5.16 5.11
CA ILE A 38 -4.67 -4.23 3.99
C ILE A 38 -3.37 -3.42 4.03
N ASN A 39 -2.49 -3.68 3.07
CA ASN A 39 -1.22 -2.97 2.91
C ASN A 39 -1.42 -1.77 1.99
N ILE A 40 -0.97 -0.59 2.41
CA ILE A 40 -0.98 0.61 1.59
C ILE A 40 0.37 0.75 0.89
N SER A 41 0.38 0.43 -0.40
CA SER A 41 1.54 0.58 -1.26
C SER A 41 1.49 1.91 -2.03
N SER A 42 1.77 1.87 -3.32
CA SER A 42 1.74 3.00 -4.25
C SER A 42 1.79 2.49 -5.68
N LEU A 43 1.38 3.33 -6.65
CA LEU A 43 1.70 3.09 -8.05
C LEU A 43 3.21 3.09 -8.30
N ALA A 44 4.01 3.74 -7.44
CA ALA A 44 5.47 3.66 -7.45
C ALA A 44 6.02 2.25 -7.14
N GLY A 45 5.18 1.30 -6.74
CA GLY A 45 5.49 -0.13 -6.65
C GLY A 45 5.30 -0.89 -7.97
N GLN A 46 4.93 -0.20 -9.05
CA GLN A 46 4.71 -0.75 -10.40
C GLN A 46 5.42 0.06 -11.48
N TYR A 47 5.55 1.37 -11.27
CA TYR A 47 6.15 2.32 -12.20
C TYR A 47 7.31 3.03 -11.50
N ALA A 48 8.50 2.87 -12.03
CA ALA A 48 9.69 3.51 -11.50
C ALA A 48 9.87 4.92 -12.08
N HIS A 49 10.32 5.84 -11.24
CA HIS A 49 10.60 7.21 -11.63
C HIS A 49 12.01 7.64 -11.22
N PRO A 50 12.71 8.44 -12.03
CA PRO A 50 13.99 9.01 -11.65
C PRO A 50 13.89 9.76 -10.30
N GLY A 51 14.93 9.69 -9.48
CA GLY A 51 14.98 10.32 -8.17
C GLY A 51 14.22 9.60 -7.04
N MET A 52 13.51 8.50 -7.34
CA MET A 52 12.71 7.75 -6.37
C MET A 52 13.21 6.33 -6.11
N ALA A 53 14.50 6.05 -6.33
CA ALA A 53 15.04 4.69 -6.29
C ALA A 53 14.72 3.94 -4.99
N ALA A 54 14.95 4.54 -3.82
CA ALA A 54 14.66 3.92 -2.53
C ALA A 54 13.17 3.67 -2.34
N TYR A 55 12.35 4.67 -2.65
CA TYR A 55 10.90 4.57 -2.52
C TYR A 55 10.33 3.52 -3.48
N ASN A 56 10.73 3.56 -4.77
CA ASN A 56 10.35 2.53 -5.73
C ASN A 56 10.74 1.13 -5.25
N ALA A 57 11.99 0.92 -4.83
CA ALA A 57 12.46 -0.36 -4.32
C ALA A 57 11.59 -0.86 -3.16
N SER A 58 11.27 0.02 -2.20
CA SER A 58 10.44 -0.33 -1.07
C SER A 58 9.00 -0.72 -1.46
N LYS A 59 8.40 -0.01 -2.43
CA LYS A 59 7.01 -0.25 -2.85
C LYS A 59 6.88 -1.42 -3.84
N PHE A 60 7.88 -1.65 -4.72
CA PHE A 60 7.96 -2.88 -5.50
C PHE A 60 8.09 -4.10 -4.59
N GLY A 61 8.98 -4.02 -3.58
CA GLY A 61 9.13 -5.06 -2.57
C GLY A 61 7.84 -5.32 -1.80
N LEU A 62 7.11 -4.27 -1.40
CA LEU A 62 5.84 -4.39 -0.69
C LEU A 62 4.75 -5.03 -1.55
N ASN A 63 4.67 -4.71 -2.84
CA ASN A 63 3.73 -5.35 -3.76
C ASN A 63 4.01 -6.85 -3.89
N GLY A 64 5.27 -7.23 -4.14
CA GLY A 64 5.68 -8.63 -4.23
C GLY A 64 5.47 -9.39 -2.92
N PHE A 65 5.84 -8.79 -1.78
CA PHE A 65 5.57 -9.35 -0.46
C PHE A 65 4.08 -9.58 -0.25
N SER A 66 3.24 -8.58 -0.50
CA SER A 66 1.79 -8.69 -0.28
C SER A 66 1.14 -9.80 -1.10
N GLU A 67 1.59 -9.97 -2.35
CA GLU A 67 1.08 -11.02 -3.25
C GLU A 67 1.49 -12.42 -2.79
N ALA A 68 2.76 -12.62 -2.45
CA ALA A 68 3.25 -13.90 -1.92
C ALA A 68 2.57 -14.23 -0.59
N PHE A 69 2.54 -13.27 0.32
CA PHE A 69 1.97 -13.41 1.64
C PHE A 69 0.47 -13.75 1.60
N MET A 70 -0.29 -13.13 0.69
CA MET A 70 -1.69 -13.47 0.45
C MET A 70 -1.86 -14.96 0.14
N GLN A 71 -1.01 -15.52 -0.70
CA GLN A 71 -1.06 -16.93 -1.10
C GLN A 71 -0.73 -17.86 0.07
N GLU A 72 0.18 -17.47 0.95
CA GLU A 72 0.59 -18.24 2.12
C GLU A 72 -0.51 -18.34 3.20
N VAL A 73 -1.29 -17.27 3.40
CA VAL A 73 -2.21 -17.19 4.56
C VAL A 73 -3.68 -17.35 4.21
N ARG A 74 -4.06 -17.36 2.94
CA ARG A 74 -5.48 -17.42 2.53
C ARG A 74 -6.22 -18.70 2.98
N GLN A 75 -5.50 -19.81 3.16
CA GLN A 75 -6.09 -21.06 3.65
C GLN A 75 -6.43 -21.00 5.15
N ASP A 76 -5.87 -20.02 5.87
CA ASP A 76 -6.20 -19.73 7.26
C ASP A 76 -7.35 -18.70 7.40
N ASN A 77 -8.14 -18.47 6.36
CA ASN A 77 -9.17 -17.43 6.28
C ASN A 77 -8.64 -16.01 6.51
N ILE A 78 -7.37 -15.77 6.17
CA ILE A 78 -6.75 -14.46 6.26
C ILE A 78 -6.66 -13.88 4.85
N LYS A 79 -7.35 -12.77 4.62
CA LYS A 79 -7.29 -12.01 3.38
C LYS A 79 -6.13 -11.02 3.44
N VAL A 80 -5.48 -10.81 2.31
CA VAL A 80 -4.47 -9.76 2.17
C VAL A 80 -4.75 -8.99 0.89
N SER A 81 -4.92 -7.68 0.98
CA SER A 81 -5.02 -6.76 -0.15
C SER A 81 -3.91 -5.75 -0.12
N CYS A 82 -3.46 -5.34 -1.29
CA CYS A 82 -2.50 -4.28 -1.48
C CYS A 82 -3.17 -3.13 -2.26
N ILE A 83 -3.38 -1.98 -1.62
CA ILE A 83 -3.90 -0.79 -2.27
C ILE A 83 -2.71 0.01 -2.81
N CYS A 84 -2.77 0.37 -4.09
CA CYS A 84 -1.72 1.09 -4.81
C CYS A 84 -2.24 2.47 -5.26
N PRO A 85 -2.22 3.49 -4.39
CA PRO A 85 -2.65 4.82 -4.76
C PRO A 85 -1.68 5.51 -5.73
N GLY A 86 -2.23 6.35 -6.59
CA GLY A 86 -1.49 7.41 -7.28
C GLY A 86 -1.24 8.61 -6.37
N SER A 87 -1.19 9.81 -6.96
CA SER A 87 -0.97 11.05 -6.21
C SER A 87 -2.11 11.31 -5.21
N VAL A 88 -1.76 11.43 -3.93
CA VAL A 88 -2.68 11.75 -2.84
C VAL A 88 -2.29 13.08 -2.22
N ASN A 89 -3.26 13.95 -1.99
CA ASN A 89 -3.08 15.28 -1.41
C ASN A 89 -2.78 15.16 0.10
N THR A 90 -1.50 15.06 0.43
CA THR A 90 -1.00 14.83 1.80
C THR A 90 0.32 15.55 2.03
N TYR A 91 0.87 15.45 3.23
CA TYR A 91 2.22 15.93 3.57
C TYR A 91 3.37 15.03 3.07
N PHE A 92 3.08 14.03 2.26
CA PHE A 92 4.08 13.10 1.77
C PHE A 92 5.14 13.80 0.90
N GLY A 93 6.41 13.45 1.12
CA GLY A 93 7.54 14.00 0.34
C GLY A 93 7.90 15.45 0.65
N GLY A 94 7.49 15.98 1.81
CA GLY A 94 7.74 17.37 2.20
C GLY A 94 6.73 18.35 1.60
N ASP A 95 5.69 17.84 0.99
CA ASP A 95 4.59 18.62 0.41
C ASP A 95 3.58 19.06 1.49
N SER A 96 2.57 19.85 1.12
CA SER A 96 1.46 20.22 1.98
C SER A 96 0.14 20.10 1.23
N PRO A 97 -0.91 19.61 1.88
CA PRO A 97 -2.25 19.61 1.29
C PRO A 97 -2.69 21.03 0.91
N SER A 98 -3.32 21.16 -0.24
CA SER A 98 -3.86 22.44 -0.71
C SER A 98 -5.03 22.25 -1.66
N ASP A 99 -5.87 23.28 -1.81
CA ASP A 99 -6.98 23.30 -2.74
C ASP A 99 -6.54 23.23 -4.21
N GLU A 100 -5.35 23.74 -4.53
CA GLU A 100 -4.75 23.65 -5.87
C GLU A 100 -4.50 22.18 -6.29
N LYS A 101 -4.40 21.29 -5.32
CA LYS A 101 -4.23 19.84 -5.51
C LYS A 101 -5.54 19.06 -5.41
N ALA A 102 -6.68 19.73 -5.52
CA ALA A 102 -7.99 19.07 -5.50
C ALA A 102 -8.18 17.99 -6.58
N TRP A 103 -7.37 18.02 -7.65
CA TRP A 103 -7.34 16.99 -8.68
C TRP A 103 -6.72 15.65 -8.19
N GLN A 104 -5.92 15.68 -7.13
CA GLN A 104 -5.33 14.49 -6.53
C GLN A 104 -6.39 13.72 -5.74
N LEU A 105 -6.11 12.44 -5.51
CA LEU A 105 -6.87 11.66 -4.54
C LEU A 105 -6.79 12.34 -3.16
N GLN A 106 -7.86 12.22 -2.40
CA GLN A 106 -7.88 12.63 -1.00
C GLN A 106 -7.65 11.41 -0.10
N PRO A 107 -7.14 11.57 1.12
CA PRO A 107 -7.02 10.46 2.07
C PRO A 107 -8.34 9.71 2.30
N SER A 108 -9.48 10.41 2.24
CA SER A 108 -10.82 9.83 2.32
C SER A 108 -11.13 8.84 1.20
N ASP A 109 -10.56 9.03 -0.01
CA ASP A 109 -10.76 8.09 -1.12
C ASP A 109 -10.10 6.75 -0.83
N ILE A 110 -8.91 6.76 -0.21
CA ILE A 110 -8.22 5.55 0.20
C ILE A 110 -8.96 4.85 1.35
N ALA A 111 -9.47 5.62 2.29
CA ALA A 111 -10.30 5.11 3.39
C ALA A 111 -11.59 4.46 2.84
N GLN A 112 -12.25 5.08 1.85
CA GLN A 112 -13.45 4.53 1.23
C GLN A 112 -13.16 3.19 0.53
N VAL A 113 -12.09 3.11 -0.26
CA VAL A 113 -11.67 1.84 -0.89
C VAL A 113 -11.40 0.76 0.16
N THR A 114 -10.77 1.12 1.28
CA THR A 114 -10.51 0.20 2.39
C THR A 114 -11.82 -0.33 2.97
N LEU A 115 -12.81 0.54 3.21
CA LEU A 115 -14.13 0.13 3.70
C LEU A 115 -14.87 -0.76 2.70
N ASP A 116 -14.77 -0.47 1.42
CA ASP A 116 -15.43 -1.26 0.37
C ASP A 116 -14.85 -2.68 0.30
N LEU A 117 -13.52 -2.82 0.43
CA LEU A 117 -12.85 -4.13 0.53
C LEU A 117 -13.36 -4.93 1.73
N LEU A 118 -13.55 -4.29 2.88
CA LEU A 118 -14.05 -4.95 4.10
C LEU A 118 -15.52 -5.40 3.98
N ARG A 119 -16.30 -4.75 3.12
CA ARG A 119 -17.72 -5.05 2.90
C ARG A 119 -18.00 -6.07 1.81
N MET A 120 -16.98 -6.44 1.04
CA MET A 120 -17.13 -7.40 -0.04
C MET A 120 -17.51 -8.78 0.48
N ASP A 121 -18.22 -9.53 -0.37
CA ASP A 121 -18.56 -10.93 -0.09
C ASP A 121 -17.31 -11.72 0.34
N PRO A 122 -17.38 -12.55 1.40
CA PRO A 122 -16.23 -13.30 1.90
C PRO A 122 -15.48 -14.12 0.85
N ARG A 123 -16.14 -14.60 -0.20
CA ARG A 123 -15.52 -15.36 -1.29
C ARG A 123 -14.68 -14.50 -2.24
N ALA A 124 -14.86 -13.18 -2.24
CA ALA A 124 -14.15 -12.27 -3.10
C ALA A 124 -12.89 -11.73 -2.41
N LEU A 125 -11.78 -11.67 -3.14
CA LEU A 125 -10.51 -11.12 -2.68
C LEU A 125 -9.86 -10.28 -3.78
N PRO A 126 -10.10 -8.97 -3.81
CA PRO A 126 -9.29 -8.06 -4.61
C PRO A 126 -7.89 -7.97 -4.00
N SER A 127 -6.95 -8.76 -4.50
CA SER A 127 -5.61 -8.86 -3.93
C SER A 127 -4.75 -7.62 -4.19
N LYS A 128 -4.99 -6.93 -5.32
CA LYS A 128 -4.33 -5.66 -5.65
C LYS A 128 -5.35 -4.67 -6.22
N VAL A 129 -5.36 -3.46 -5.69
CA VAL A 129 -6.28 -2.40 -6.09
C VAL A 129 -5.49 -1.15 -6.44
N GLU A 130 -5.59 -0.70 -7.69
CA GLU A 130 -5.05 0.58 -8.13
C GLU A 130 -6.13 1.65 -8.05
N ILE A 131 -5.75 2.81 -7.52
CA ILE A 131 -6.61 3.99 -7.50
C ILE A 131 -5.82 5.21 -7.99
N ARG A 132 -6.38 5.94 -8.93
CA ARG A 132 -5.73 7.06 -9.62
C ARG A 132 -6.62 8.29 -9.60
N PRO A 133 -6.03 9.50 -9.58
CA PRO A 133 -6.80 10.69 -9.95
C PRO A 133 -7.46 10.48 -11.32
N SER A 134 -8.74 10.80 -11.41
CA SER A 134 -9.52 10.59 -12.65
C SER A 134 -9.09 11.55 -13.77
N LYS A 135 -8.66 12.76 -13.39
CA LYS A 135 -8.25 13.83 -14.33
C LYS A 135 -6.97 14.51 -13.81
N PRO A 136 -5.79 13.89 -13.95
CA PRO A 136 -4.54 14.58 -13.63
C PRO A 136 -4.33 15.77 -14.60
N PRO A 137 -3.59 16.82 -14.19
CA PRO A 137 -3.23 17.91 -15.08
C PRO A 137 -2.56 17.36 -16.35
N GLY A 138 -2.90 17.94 -17.48
CA GLY A 138 -2.25 17.61 -18.76
C GLY A 138 -0.73 17.86 -18.69
N LYS A 139 0.02 17.07 -19.44
CA LYS A 139 1.45 17.31 -19.64
C LYS A 139 1.65 18.49 -20.56
#